data_8172c4d1685167c5809e7304cdd7b5a6
#
_entry.id   8172c4d1685167c5809e7304cdd7b5a6
#
_cell.length_a   1.000
_cell.length_b   1.000
_cell.length_c   1.000
_cell.angle_alpha   90.00
_cell.angle_beta   90.00
_cell.angle_gamma   90.00
#
_symmetry.space_group_name_H-M   'P 1'
#
loop_
_entity.id
_entity.type
_entity.pdbx_description
1 polymer ?
#
loop_
_entity_poly.entity_id
_entity_poly.type
_entity_poly.pdbx_seq_one_letter_code
_entity_poly.pdbx_strand_id
1 'polypeptide(L)'
;MSKVSVLVVDDATFIRDLVKKGLRNYFPGIHTEDAVNGRKAQALLSKETFDLILCDWEMPEMSGLELLTWCRSQDNYLKTVPFIMVTSRGDKENVVQAIQAGVSDFVGKPFTNEQLLSKVKKALAKVGKLDAVMSTAPARMNSPLNDSLSALTGGKAEVVRAAPAAAPAAGGIAKAPPVAAKTVEPTGRGQGQLRLPNGIQSCVIKALTLKEASLVVRRSDNLPQVLDSAVLDLEQGESNETARLNGYLHSVAAFEQKPDSDWLQVIFRFVDQDAQKMDYLSRLIARGTAQKHFVPGA
;
A
#
# COMPACT_ATOMS: atom_id res chain seq x y z
N MET A 1 20.85 25.85 -6.13
CA MET A 1 20.76 24.38 -6.34
C MET A 1 19.48 24.10 -7.07
N SER A 2 19.52 23.42 -8.21
CA SER A 2 18.32 23.08 -8.98
C SER A 2 17.50 22.04 -8.20
N LYS A 3 16.25 22.35 -7.95
CA LYS A 3 15.28 21.47 -7.28
C LYS A 3 15.01 20.27 -8.19
N VAL A 4 15.05 19.06 -7.66
CA VAL A 4 14.74 17.85 -8.45
C VAL A 4 13.23 17.73 -8.61
N SER A 5 12.76 17.66 -9.88
CA SER A 5 11.34 17.63 -10.23
C SER A 5 10.92 16.23 -10.68
N VAL A 6 9.83 15.73 -10.12
CA VAL A 6 9.24 14.41 -10.45
C VAL A 6 7.80 14.59 -10.87
N LEU A 7 7.46 14.02 -12.03
CA LEU A 7 6.09 13.95 -12.53
C LEU A 7 5.46 12.61 -12.14
N VAL A 8 4.28 12.66 -11.51
CA VAL A 8 3.48 11.48 -11.13
C VAL A 8 2.23 11.44 -11.99
N VAL A 9 2.08 10.38 -12.79
CA VAL A 9 0.96 10.22 -13.74
C VAL A 9 0.17 8.97 -13.39
N ASP A 10 -1.08 9.14 -13.01
CA ASP A 10 -1.99 8.04 -12.63
C ASP A 10 -3.42 8.61 -12.68
N ASP A 11 -4.41 7.86 -13.13
CA ASP A 11 -5.79 8.32 -13.16
C ASP A 11 -6.43 8.37 -11.77
N ALA A 12 -5.99 7.49 -10.85
CA ALA A 12 -6.45 7.45 -9.48
C ALA A 12 -5.81 8.55 -8.61
N THR A 13 -6.59 9.55 -8.21
CA THR A 13 -6.14 10.67 -7.36
C THR A 13 -5.45 10.20 -6.09
N PHE A 14 -6.01 9.13 -5.45
CA PHE A 14 -5.42 8.56 -4.25
C PHE A 14 -3.98 8.06 -4.47
N ILE A 15 -3.73 7.35 -5.58
CA ILE A 15 -2.38 6.82 -5.90
C ILE A 15 -1.41 7.98 -6.13
N ARG A 16 -1.83 9.02 -6.85
CA ARG A 16 -0.99 10.22 -7.03
C ARG A 16 -0.61 10.85 -5.71
N ASP A 17 -1.59 11.02 -4.81
CA ASP A 17 -1.35 11.63 -3.49
C ASP A 17 -0.49 10.74 -2.58
N LEU A 18 -0.69 9.42 -2.60
CA LEU A 18 0.14 8.46 -1.87
C LEU A 18 1.61 8.52 -2.33
N VAL A 19 1.83 8.48 -3.64
CA VAL A 19 3.17 8.56 -4.24
C VAL A 19 3.84 9.89 -3.92
N LYS A 20 3.13 11.02 -4.15
CA LYS A 20 3.66 12.35 -3.82
C LYS A 20 4.02 12.50 -2.34
N LYS A 21 3.15 12.01 -1.44
CA LYS A 21 3.40 12.02 0.00
C LYS A 21 4.62 11.18 0.37
N GLY A 22 4.72 9.96 -0.17
CA GLY A 22 5.87 9.09 0.05
C GLY A 22 7.19 9.73 -0.40
N LEU A 23 7.20 10.33 -1.60
CA LEU A 23 8.36 11.02 -2.14
C LEU A 23 8.78 12.22 -1.29
N ARG A 24 7.85 13.10 -0.91
CA ARG A 24 8.14 14.30 -0.11
C ARG A 24 8.63 13.96 1.30
N ASN A 25 8.07 12.91 1.91
CA ASN A 25 8.50 12.48 3.24
C ASN A 25 9.93 11.93 3.25
N TYR A 26 10.33 11.26 2.17
CA TYR A 26 11.65 10.62 2.09
C TYR A 26 12.72 11.53 1.49
N PHE A 27 12.35 12.39 0.53
CA PHE A 27 13.22 13.32 -0.19
C PHE A 27 12.75 14.76 0.00
N PRO A 28 13.17 15.46 1.07
CA PRO A 28 12.69 16.82 1.36
C PRO A 28 12.96 17.85 0.26
N GLY A 29 14.00 17.62 -0.56
CA GLY A 29 14.37 18.51 -1.68
C GLY A 29 13.62 18.24 -2.99
N ILE A 30 12.67 17.25 -3.01
CA ILE A 30 11.97 16.89 -4.22
C ILE A 30 10.78 17.82 -4.48
N HIS A 31 10.61 18.22 -5.73
CA HIS A 31 9.39 18.85 -6.23
C HIS A 31 8.55 17.81 -6.96
N THR A 32 7.25 17.78 -6.72
CA THR A 32 6.35 16.82 -7.35
C THR A 32 5.19 17.52 -8.01
N GLU A 33 5.02 17.29 -9.31
CA GLU A 33 3.83 17.62 -10.08
C GLU A 33 3.05 16.34 -10.41
N ASP A 34 1.77 16.47 -10.73
CA ASP A 34 0.95 15.33 -11.10
C ASP A 34 0.05 15.57 -12.32
N ALA A 35 -0.27 14.49 -13.01
CA ALA A 35 -1.19 14.48 -14.15
C ALA A 35 -2.15 13.28 -14.02
N VAL A 36 -3.39 13.48 -14.46
CA VAL A 36 -4.47 12.48 -14.37
C VAL A 36 -4.49 11.48 -15.53
N ASN A 37 -3.74 11.75 -16.60
CA ASN A 37 -3.60 10.87 -17.77
C ASN A 37 -2.39 11.26 -18.60
N GLY A 38 -2.06 10.46 -19.62
CA GLY A 38 -0.92 10.70 -20.50
C GLY A 38 -1.02 12.01 -21.27
N ARG A 39 -2.20 12.47 -21.69
CA ARG A 39 -2.40 13.74 -22.41
C ARG A 39 -2.05 14.95 -21.54
N LYS A 40 -2.49 14.95 -20.28
CA LYS A 40 -2.13 16.01 -19.31
C LYS A 40 -0.63 15.99 -19.01
N ALA A 41 -0.06 14.80 -18.85
CA ALA A 41 1.38 14.64 -18.67
C ALA A 41 2.16 15.18 -19.86
N GLN A 42 1.76 14.85 -21.09
CA GLN A 42 2.37 15.38 -22.32
C GLN A 42 2.36 16.90 -22.35
N ALA A 43 1.24 17.54 -21.98
CA ALA A 43 1.13 18.98 -21.93
C ALA A 43 2.06 19.64 -20.88
N LEU A 44 2.28 18.99 -19.73
CA LEU A 44 3.25 19.44 -18.71
C LEU A 44 4.69 19.27 -19.20
N LEU A 45 5.03 18.10 -19.74
CA LEU A 45 6.37 17.77 -20.25
C LEU A 45 6.80 18.67 -21.42
N SER A 46 5.83 19.28 -22.14
CA SER A 46 6.11 20.25 -23.19
C SER A 46 6.43 21.67 -22.66
N LYS A 47 6.11 21.94 -21.38
CA LYS A 47 6.29 23.27 -20.76
C LYS A 47 7.40 23.29 -19.73
N GLU A 48 7.61 22.17 -19.03
CA GLU A 48 8.50 22.06 -17.90
C GLU A 48 9.41 20.84 -18.03
N THR A 49 10.56 20.88 -17.35
CA THR A 49 11.51 19.77 -17.34
C THR A 49 11.40 18.97 -16.04
N PHE A 50 11.46 17.67 -16.18
CA PHE A 50 11.40 16.73 -15.06
C PHE A 50 12.63 15.82 -15.05
N ASP A 51 13.10 15.45 -13.85
CA ASP A 51 14.24 14.57 -13.64
C ASP A 51 13.84 13.10 -13.56
N LEU A 52 12.54 12.82 -13.36
CA LEU A 52 11.97 11.49 -13.27
C LEU A 52 10.47 11.53 -13.58
N ILE A 53 9.97 10.51 -14.26
CA ILE A 53 8.55 10.29 -14.52
C ILE A 53 8.14 8.97 -13.87
N LEU A 54 7.10 8.99 -13.03
CA LEU A 54 6.40 7.82 -12.49
C LEU A 54 5.03 7.76 -13.15
N CYS A 55 4.73 6.70 -13.89
CA CYS A 55 3.54 6.66 -14.73
C CYS A 55 2.81 5.32 -14.62
N ASP A 56 1.49 5.36 -14.41
CA ASP A 56 0.67 4.16 -14.57
C ASP A 56 0.62 3.73 -16.04
N TRP A 57 0.38 2.47 -16.24
CA TRP A 57 0.19 1.88 -17.57
C TRP A 57 -1.20 2.18 -18.13
N GLU A 58 -2.22 1.89 -17.32
CA GLU A 58 -3.63 1.97 -17.73
C GLU A 58 -4.24 3.30 -17.33
N MET A 59 -4.39 4.18 -18.30
CA MET A 59 -5.01 5.49 -18.11
C MET A 59 -5.93 5.81 -19.29
N PRO A 60 -7.00 6.58 -19.05
CA PRO A 60 -7.85 7.06 -20.12
C PRO A 60 -7.12 8.05 -21.06
N GLU A 61 -7.59 8.18 -22.28
CA GLU A 61 -7.14 9.08 -23.35
C GLU A 61 -5.75 8.75 -23.91
N MET A 62 -4.75 8.50 -23.08
CA MET A 62 -3.38 8.14 -23.44
C MET A 62 -2.79 7.28 -22.34
N SER A 63 -2.42 6.06 -22.68
CA SER A 63 -1.79 5.10 -21.80
C SER A 63 -0.34 5.50 -21.45
N GLY A 64 0.21 4.88 -20.37
CA GLY A 64 1.60 5.10 -20.00
C GLY A 64 2.59 4.63 -21.05
N LEU A 65 2.28 3.57 -21.81
CA LEU A 65 3.12 3.08 -22.91
C LEU A 65 3.17 4.08 -24.08
N GLU A 66 2.01 4.66 -24.43
CA GLU A 66 1.95 5.69 -25.47
C GLU A 66 2.71 6.94 -25.05
N LEU A 67 2.58 7.37 -23.79
CA LEU A 67 3.34 8.49 -23.24
C LEU A 67 4.85 8.22 -23.26
N LEU A 68 5.29 7.03 -22.85
CA LEU A 68 6.70 6.63 -22.90
C LEU A 68 7.22 6.66 -24.33
N THR A 69 6.50 6.07 -25.28
CA THR A 69 6.87 6.05 -26.70
C THR A 69 7.00 7.46 -27.26
N TRP A 70 6.05 8.33 -26.91
CA TRP A 70 6.13 9.75 -27.28
C TRP A 70 7.35 10.43 -26.64
N CYS A 71 7.63 10.23 -25.38
CA CYS A 71 8.83 10.77 -24.74
C CYS A 71 10.12 10.36 -25.49
N ARG A 72 10.23 9.08 -25.83
CA ARG A 72 11.43 8.53 -26.51
C ARG A 72 11.58 8.98 -27.97
N SER A 73 10.49 9.43 -28.61
CA SER A 73 10.52 10.00 -29.96
C SER A 73 10.95 11.47 -30.03
N GLN A 74 11.06 12.16 -28.88
CA GLN A 74 11.49 13.55 -28.84
C GLN A 74 13.02 13.67 -28.96
N ASP A 75 13.50 14.74 -29.62
CA ASP A 75 14.93 15.05 -29.74
C ASP A 75 15.42 16.01 -28.63
N ASN A 76 14.97 15.79 -27.41
CA ASN A 76 15.32 16.58 -26.23
C ASN A 76 15.58 15.67 -25.01
N TYR A 77 15.57 16.26 -23.79
CA TYR A 77 15.80 15.54 -22.53
C TYR A 77 14.82 14.37 -22.30
N LEU A 78 13.63 14.41 -22.87
CA LEU A 78 12.62 13.35 -22.75
C LEU A 78 13.07 12.01 -23.34
N LYS A 79 14.01 12.03 -24.30
CA LYS A 79 14.57 10.82 -24.88
C LYS A 79 15.30 9.94 -23.85
N THR A 80 15.86 10.56 -22.81
CA THR A 80 16.70 9.89 -21.81
C THR A 80 16.19 10.02 -20.38
N VAL A 81 15.15 10.83 -20.14
CA VAL A 81 14.60 11.00 -18.80
C VAL A 81 14.22 9.65 -18.19
N PRO A 82 14.59 9.36 -16.93
CA PRO A 82 14.14 8.15 -16.26
C PRO A 82 12.62 8.07 -16.24
N PHE A 83 12.10 6.91 -16.68
CA PHE A 83 10.67 6.63 -16.75
C PHE A 83 10.40 5.30 -16.04
N ILE A 84 9.68 5.33 -14.94
CA ILE A 84 9.30 4.16 -14.16
C ILE A 84 7.81 3.91 -14.36
N MET A 85 7.47 2.70 -14.82
CA MET A 85 6.08 2.25 -14.88
C MET A 85 5.62 1.77 -13.50
N VAL A 86 4.47 2.27 -13.04
CA VAL A 86 3.81 1.85 -11.80
C VAL A 86 2.49 1.20 -12.19
N THR A 87 2.43 -0.12 -12.29
CA THR A 87 1.33 -0.81 -12.98
C THR A 87 0.84 -2.05 -12.26
N SER A 88 -0.47 -2.33 -12.38
CA SER A 88 -1.07 -3.61 -11.99
C SER A 88 -0.82 -4.73 -13.01
N ARG A 89 -0.36 -4.39 -14.22
CA ARG A 89 -0.04 -5.36 -15.27
C ARG A 89 1.38 -5.88 -15.11
N GLY A 90 1.50 -7.12 -14.63
CA GLY A 90 2.75 -7.86 -14.52
C GLY A 90 2.93 -8.93 -15.60
N ASP A 91 2.10 -8.93 -16.66
CA ASP A 91 2.16 -9.93 -17.72
C ASP A 91 3.44 -9.77 -18.54
N LYS A 92 4.06 -10.88 -18.87
CA LYS A 92 5.35 -10.92 -19.59
C LYS A 92 5.34 -10.11 -20.89
N GLU A 93 4.23 -10.13 -21.61
CA GLU A 93 4.08 -9.41 -22.88
C GLU A 93 4.13 -7.89 -22.71
N ASN A 94 3.45 -7.37 -21.71
CA ASN A 94 3.45 -5.94 -21.40
C ASN A 94 4.83 -5.47 -20.92
N VAL A 95 5.50 -6.26 -20.09
CA VAL A 95 6.87 -5.95 -19.64
C VAL A 95 7.83 -5.88 -20.82
N VAL A 96 7.74 -6.82 -21.78
CA VAL A 96 8.57 -6.81 -22.99
C VAL A 96 8.32 -5.56 -23.84
N GLN A 97 7.06 -5.18 -24.07
CA GLN A 97 6.70 -3.98 -24.82
C GLN A 97 7.29 -2.70 -24.19
N ALA A 98 7.21 -2.57 -22.87
CA ALA A 98 7.77 -1.40 -22.21
C ALA A 98 9.30 -1.37 -22.22
N ILE A 99 9.95 -2.52 -22.12
CA ILE A 99 11.42 -2.62 -22.26
C ILE A 99 11.84 -2.18 -23.68
N GLN A 100 11.13 -2.63 -24.71
CA GLN A 100 11.37 -2.22 -26.10
C GLN A 100 11.11 -0.73 -26.30
N ALA A 101 10.11 -0.16 -25.62
CA ALA A 101 9.83 1.27 -25.64
C ALA A 101 10.83 2.11 -24.81
N GLY A 102 11.76 1.48 -24.07
CA GLY A 102 12.82 2.19 -23.34
C GLY A 102 12.42 2.64 -21.94
N VAL A 103 11.60 1.85 -21.23
CA VAL A 103 11.33 2.06 -19.80
C VAL A 103 12.61 1.91 -18.96
N SER A 104 12.74 2.68 -17.89
CA SER A 104 13.91 2.62 -17.01
C SER A 104 13.79 1.55 -15.91
N ASP A 105 12.59 1.38 -15.36
CA ASP A 105 12.28 0.38 -14.33
C ASP A 105 10.76 0.20 -14.16
N PHE A 106 10.35 -0.77 -13.33
CA PHE A 106 8.95 -1.09 -13.03
C PHE A 106 8.69 -1.16 -11.53
N VAL A 107 7.46 -0.78 -11.14
CA VAL A 107 6.89 -1.02 -9.82
C VAL A 107 5.53 -1.68 -10.03
N GLY A 108 5.36 -2.91 -9.56
CA GLY A 108 4.08 -3.63 -9.64
C GLY A 108 3.13 -3.15 -8.53
N LYS A 109 1.88 -2.84 -8.86
CA LYS A 109 0.79 -2.65 -7.90
C LYS A 109 0.27 -4.03 -7.48
N PRO A 110 0.10 -4.29 -6.16
CA PRO A 110 0.32 -3.41 -5.01
C PRO A 110 1.80 -3.27 -4.63
N PHE A 111 2.21 -2.09 -4.15
CA PHE A 111 3.58 -1.79 -3.74
C PHE A 111 3.64 -1.13 -2.36
N THR A 112 4.77 -1.32 -1.66
CA THR A 112 5.10 -0.55 -0.46
C THR A 112 5.83 0.74 -0.82
N ASN A 113 5.80 1.72 0.09
CA ASN A 113 6.61 2.93 -0.07
C ASN A 113 8.10 2.61 -0.25
N GLU A 114 8.63 1.61 0.46
CA GLU A 114 10.03 1.19 0.35
C GLU A 114 10.39 0.67 -1.04
N GLN A 115 9.52 -0.15 -1.64
CA GLN A 115 9.71 -0.66 -3.00
C GLN A 115 9.75 0.48 -4.01
N LEU A 116 8.81 1.42 -3.94
CA LEU A 116 8.77 2.60 -4.80
C LEU A 116 10.02 3.46 -4.61
N LEU A 117 10.35 3.82 -3.37
CA LEU A 117 11.48 4.67 -3.03
C LEU A 117 12.83 4.05 -3.44
N SER A 118 12.98 2.73 -3.33
CA SER A 118 14.18 2.03 -3.80
C SER A 118 14.40 2.22 -5.30
N LYS A 119 13.32 2.11 -6.11
CA LYS A 119 13.37 2.33 -7.56
C LYS A 119 13.65 3.78 -7.91
N VAL A 120 13.01 4.72 -7.22
CA VAL A 120 13.24 6.17 -7.37
C VAL A 120 14.69 6.53 -7.05
N LYS A 121 15.25 6.04 -5.93
CA LYS A 121 16.67 6.21 -5.59
C LYS A 121 17.60 5.75 -6.71
N LYS A 122 17.37 4.54 -7.23
CA LYS A 122 18.16 3.96 -8.31
C LYS A 122 18.09 4.81 -9.57
N ALA A 123 16.90 5.32 -9.92
CA ALA A 123 16.71 6.16 -11.09
C ALA A 123 17.41 7.52 -10.94
N LEU A 124 17.24 8.18 -9.78
CA LEU A 124 17.90 9.49 -9.51
C LEU A 124 19.43 9.36 -9.39
N ALA A 125 19.94 8.23 -8.88
CA ALA A 125 21.38 7.97 -8.83
C ALA A 125 21.98 7.87 -10.25
N LYS A 126 21.28 7.21 -11.19
CA LYS A 126 21.74 7.07 -12.58
C LYS A 126 21.90 8.41 -13.31
N VAL A 127 21.08 9.41 -12.96
CA VAL A 127 21.15 10.76 -13.54
C VAL A 127 21.90 11.75 -12.68
N GLY A 128 22.57 11.28 -11.61
CA GLY A 128 23.39 12.12 -10.72
C GLY A 128 22.60 13.14 -9.89
N LYS A 129 21.29 12.89 -9.67
CA LYS A 129 20.39 13.79 -8.94
C LYS A 129 20.09 13.34 -7.50
N LEU A 130 20.59 12.17 -7.09
CA LEU A 130 20.29 11.62 -5.75
C LEU A 130 20.82 12.51 -4.63
N ASP A 131 22.06 12.99 -4.74
CA ASP A 131 22.69 13.83 -3.71
C ASP A 131 21.96 15.16 -3.55
N ALA A 132 21.41 15.71 -4.63
CA ALA A 132 20.65 16.95 -4.60
C ALA A 132 19.35 16.84 -3.78
N VAL A 133 18.69 15.66 -3.75
CA VAL A 133 17.48 15.44 -2.96
C VAL A 133 17.77 15.01 -1.52
N MET A 134 18.95 14.40 -1.27
CA MET A 134 19.35 13.97 0.06
C MET A 134 20.01 15.08 0.88
N SER A 135 20.74 16.00 0.23
CA SER A 135 21.46 17.08 0.90
C SER A 135 20.59 18.23 1.42
N THR A 136 19.33 18.29 0.99
CA THR A 136 18.34 19.26 1.52
C THR A 136 17.58 18.75 2.75
N ALA A 137 17.94 17.58 3.31
CA ALA A 137 17.49 17.22 4.64
C ALA A 137 17.96 18.33 5.60
N PRO A 138 17.05 19.05 6.31
CA PRO A 138 17.50 19.96 7.33
C PRO A 138 18.36 19.13 8.27
N ALA A 139 19.59 19.58 8.51
CA ALA A 139 20.41 19.03 9.59
C ALA A 139 19.44 18.86 10.75
N ARG A 140 19.33 17.62 11.29
CA ARG A 140 18.51 17.37 12.47
C ARG A 140 18.95 18.42 13.47
N MET A 141 18.14 19.47 13.62
CA MET A 141 18.27 20.35 14.76
C MET A 141 18.15 19.40 15.94
N ASN A 142 19.25 19.25 16.67
CA ASN A 142 19.23 18.70 18.01
C ASN A 142 18.16 19.50 18.74
N SER A 143 16.95 18.94 18.79
CA SER A 143 15.88 19.52 19.58
C SER A 143 16.37 19.48 21.01
N PRO A 144 16.39 20.60 21.75
CA PRO A 144 16.78 20.63 23.16
C PRO A 144 15.92 19.71 24.04
N LEU A 145 14.85 19.14 23.49
CA LEU A 145 14.02 18.10 24.11
C LEU A 145 14.71 16.73 24.24
N ASN A 146 15.70 16.41 23.40
CA ASN A 146 16.45 15.14 23.53
C ASN A 146 17.51 15.23 24.65
N ASP A 147 18.05 16.40 24.92
CA ASP A 147 18.97 16.61 26.05
C ASP A 147 18.24 16.50 27.39
N SER A 148 16.97 16.92 27.46
CA SER A 148 16.16 16.79 28.66
C SER A 148 15.82 15.33 29.01
N LEU A 149 15.64 14.48 28.01
CA LEU A 149 15.41 13.04 28.22
C LEU A 149 16.69 12.30 28.62
N SER A 150 17.85 12.69 28.08
CA SER A 150 19.15 12.14 28.48
C SER A 150 19.55 12.55 29.91
N ALA A 151 19.14 13.73 30.36
CA ALA A 151 19.37 14.19 31.74
C ALA A 151 18.51 13.44 32.76
N LEU A 152 17.33 12.91 32.34
CA LEU A 152 16.45 12.14 33.21
C LEU A 152 16.79 10.66 33.27
N THR A 153 17.57 10.13 32.32
CA THR A 153 18.01 8.73 32.28
C THR A 153 19.47 8.52 32.66
N GLY A 154 20.18 9.57 33.03
CA GLY A 154 21.62 9.58 33.43
C GLY A 154 21.89 9.18 34.89
N GLY A 155 21.05 8.31 35.49
CA GLY A 155 21.33 7.66 36.77
C GLY A 155 21.87 6.26 36.54
N LYS A 156 23.15 6.03 36.92
CA LYS A 156 23.74 4.70 36.97
C LYS A 156 22.84 3.72 37.68
N ALA A 157 22.31 2.73 36.95
CA ALA A 157 21.66 1.57 37.54
C ALA A 157 22.77 0.68 38.14
N GLU A 158 22.90 0.75 39.43
CA GLU A 158 23.68 -0.19 40.24
C GLU A 158 22.89 -1.51 40.30
N VAL A 159 23.52 -2.57 39.78
CA VAL A 159 22.92 -3.92 39.79
C VAL A 159 22.98 -4.47 41.19
N VAL A 160 21.88 -4.38 41.93
CA VAL A 160 21.74 -5.07 43.21
C VAL A 160 21.36 -6.52 42.90
N ARG A 161 22.34 -7.43 43.10
CA ARG A 161 22.09 -8.87 43.16
C ARG A 161 21.34 -9.19 44.46
N ALA A 162 20.09 -9.57 44.37
CA ALA A 162 19.37 -10.20 45.46
C ALA A 162 19.68 -11.70 45.48
N ALA A 163 20.19 -12.17 46.62
CA ALA A 163 20.42 -13.59 46.94
C ALA A 163 19.08 -14.31 47.25
N PRO A 164 19.04 -15.65 47.13
CA PRO A 164 17.79 -16.40 47.23
C PRO A 164 17.40 -16.64 48.68
N ALA A 165 16.17 -16.36 49.03
CA ALA A 165 15.58 -16.79 50.31
C ALA A 165 14.57 -17.93 50.08
N ALA A 166 14.65 -18.89 50.97
CA ALA A 166 14.04 -20.18 50.98
C ALA A 166 12.50 -20.21 50.97
N ALA A 167 11.96 -21.27 50.40
CA ALA A 167 10.55 -21.69 50.46
C ALA A 167 10.11 -22.02 51.87
N PRO A 168 8.80 -21.95 52.15
CA PRO A 168 8.14 -23.12 52.75
C PRO A 168 6.93 -23.63 51.97
N ALA A 169 6.68 -24.88 52.22
CA ALA A 169 5.87 -25.84 51.52
C ALA A 169 4.35 -25.71 51.71
N ALA A 170 3.66 -26.28 50.71
CA ALA A 170 2.43 -27.07 50.83
C ALA A 170 1.09 -26.33 50.99
N GLY A 171 0.29 -26.42 49.97
CA GLY A 171 -1.15 -26.26 49.96
C GLY A 171 -1.71 -26.65 48.60
N GLY A 172 -2.05 -27.95 48.42
CA GLY A 172 -2.62 -28.43 47.15
C GLY A 172 -4.00 -27.87 46.91
N ILE A 173 -4.19 -27.34 45.71
CA ILE A 173 -5.52 -27.09 45.14
C ILE A 173 -5.55 -27.69 43.75
N ALA A 174 -6.59 -28.46 43.49
CA ALA A 174 -6.83 -29.29 42.33
C ALA A 174 -6.69 -28.57 41.00
N LYS A 175 -6.02 -29.27 40.11
CA LYS A 175 -5.90 -28.93 38.68
C LYS A 175 -7.25 -29.10 38.01
N ALA A 176 -7.93 -27.98 37.68
CA ALA A 176 -9.02 -28.00 36.73
C ALA A 176 -8.43 -28.16 35.29
N PRO A 177 -9.07 -28.96 34.43
CA PRO A 177 -8.55 -29.14 33.07
C PRO A 177 -8.60 -27.84 32.30
N PRO A 178 -7.65 -27.58 31.36
CA PRO A 178 -7.68 -26.37 30.53
C PRO A 178 -8.93 -26.43 29.68
N VAL A 179 -9.81 -25.45 29.87
CA VAL A 179 -10.91 -25.18 28.95
C VAL A 179 -10.25 -24.72 27.65
N ALA A 180 -10.33 -25.56 26.64
CA ALA A 180 -9.93 -25.19 25.28
C ALA A 180 -10.66 -23.89 24.89
N ALA A 181 -9.93 -22.81 24.76
CA ALA A 181 -10.44 -21.58 24.23
C ALA A 181 -10.93 -21.90 22.81
N LYS A 182 -12.24 -21.89 22.58
CA LYS A 182 -12.83 -21.98 21.26
C LYS A 182 -12.33 -20.77 20.49
N THR A 183 -11.43 -21.01 19.53
CA THR A 183 -11.04 -20.06 18.51
C THR A 183 -12.31 -19.71 17.76
N VAL A 184 -12.80 -18.50 17.94
CA VAL A 184 -13.99 -18.00 17.23
C VAL A 184 -13.55 -17.76 15.79
N GLU A 185 -13.92 -18.69 14.90
CA GLU A 185 -13.72 -18.46 13.47
C GLU A 185 -14.64 -17.31 13.02
N PRO A 186 -14.10 -16.31 12.33
CA PRO A 186 -14.90 -15.19 11.88
C PRO A 186 -15.87 -15.63 10.82
N THR A 187 -17.17 -15.53 11.08
CA THR A 187 -18.22 -15.74 10.08
C THR A 187 -18.49 -14.45 9.31
N GLY A 188 -18.64 -14.53 7.99
CA GLY A 188 -18.87 -13.38 7.11
C GLY A 188 -19.79 -13.69 5.93
N ARG A 189 -20.02 -12.69 5.07
CA ARG A 189 -20.92 -12.77 3.91
C ARG A 189 -20.30 -13.45 2.68
N GLY A 190 -18.99 -13.69 2.68
CA GLY A 190 -18.26 -14.28 1.58
C GLY A 190 -16.78 -14.42 1.91
N GLN A 191 -16.09 -15.14 1.06
CA GLN A 191 -14.64 -15.30 1.11
C GLN A 191 -14.02 -14.56 -0.07
N GLY A 192 -12.81 -14.10 0.09
CA GLY A 192 -12.03 -13.44 -0.94
C GLY A 192 -10.53 -13.59 -0.67
N GLN A 193 -9.72 -13.11 -1.58
CA GLN A 193 -8.27 -13.06 -1.42
C GLN A 193 -7.81 -11.61 -1.40
N LEU A 194 -7.10 -11.23 -0.36
CA LEU A 194 -6.45 -9.93 -0.25
C LEU A 194 -4.99 -10.07 -0.66
N ARG A 195 -4.63 -9.47 -1.79
CA ARG A 195 -3.25 -9.38 -2.26
C ARG A 195 -2.59 -8.15 -1.68
N LEU A 196 -1.58 -8.37 -0.89
CA LEU A 196 -0.74 -7.36 -0.28
C LEU A 196 0.64 -7.37 -0.95
N PRO A 197 1.46 -6.33 -0.78
CA PRO A 197 2.84 -6.31 -1.28
C PRO A 197 3.69 -7.48 -0.75
N ASN A 198 3.35 -7.96 0.44
CA ASN A 198 4.08 -9.03 1.14
C ASN A 198 3.48 -10.44 0.94
N GLY A 199 2.44 -10.58 0.12
CA GLY A 199 1.83 -11.88 -0.15
C GLY A 199 0.31 -11.85 -0.33
N ILE A 200 -0.27 -13.03 -0.51
CA ILE A 200 -1.71 -13.21 -0.68
C ILE A 200 -2.26 -13.84 0.59
N GLN A 201 -3.35 -13.26 1.11
CA GLN A 201 -4.03 -13.76 2.30
C GLN A 201 -5.51 -14.00 1.99
N SER A 202 -6.04 -15.14 2.43
CA SER A 202 -7.48 -15.38 2.42
C SER A 202 -8.16 -14.44 3.42
N CYS A 203 -9.27 -13.86 3.03
CA CYS A 203 -10.03 -12.95 3.88
C CYS A 203 -11.51 -13.31 3.91
N VAL A 204 -12.15 -13.00 5.02
CA VAL A 204 -13.59 -13.11 5.22
C VAL A 204 -14.19 -11.71 5.10
N ILE A 205 -15.20 -11.56 4.24
CA ILE A 205 -15.86 -10.28 3.98
C ILE A 205 -16.99 -10.11 5.02
N LYS A 206 -16.86 -9.13 5.90
CA LYS A 206 -17.87 -8.78 6.92
C LYS A 206 -18.93 -7.84 6.37
N ALA A 207 -18.49 -6.83 5.66
CA ALA A 207 -19.36 -5.83 5.04
C ALA A 207 -18.76 -5.36 3.73
N LEU A 208 -19.62 -5.04 2.77
CA LEU A 208 -19.24 -4.55 1.47
C LEU A 208 -20.14 -3.38 1.09
N THR A 209 -19.53 -2.28 0.66
CA THR A 209 -20.18 -1.08 0.12
C THR A 209 -19.55 -0.73 -1.23
N LEU A 210 -20.07 0.27 -1.91
CA LEU A 210 -19.46 0.76 -3.17
C LEU A 210 -18.13 1.51 -2.96
N LYS A 211 -17.78 1.85 -1.72
CA LYS A 211 -16.57 2.63 -1.41
C LYS A 211 -15.52 1.82 -0.65
N GLU A 212 -15.96 0.84 0.14
CA GLU A 212 -15.06 0.11 1.02
C GLU A 212 -15.59 -1.29 1.36
N ALA A 213 -14.67 -2.18 1.72
CA ALA A 213 -14.94 -3.50 2.26
C ALA A 213 -14.36 -3.63 3.68
N SER A 214 -15.14 -4.17 4.60
CA SER A 214 -14.66 -4.61 5.91
C SER A 214 -14.29 -6.08 5.83
N LEU A 215 -13.01 -6.37 6.01
CA LEU A 215 -12.42 -7.69 5.86
C LEU A 215 -11.88 -8.18 7.21
N VAL A 216 -11.87 -9.49 7.39
CA VAL A 216 -11.13 -10.14 8.47
C VAL A 216 -10.08 -11.04 7.84
N VAL A 217 -8.83 -10.84 8.23
CA VAL A 217 -7.68 -11.60 7.77
C VAL A 217 -6.97 -12.24 8.94
N ARG A 218 -6.32 -13.38 8.72
CA ARG A 218 -5.50 -14.00 9.75
C ARG A 218 -4.22 -13.21 9.96
N ARG A 219 -3.81 -13.03 11.21
CA ARG A 219 -2.54 -12.41 11.54
C ARG A 219 -1.39 -13.24 10.98
N SER A 220 -0.45 -12.58 10.33
CA SER A 220 0.80 -13.18 9.83
C SER A 220 2.01 -12.44 10.41
N ASP A 221 3.20 -12.99 10.24
CA ASP A 221 4.44 -12.34 10.69
C ASP A 221 4.67 -10.97 10.05
N ASN A 222 4.19 -10.81 8.81
CA ASN A 222 4.18 -9.53 8.11
C ASN A 222 2.81 -8.88 8.27
N LEU A 223 2.68 -7.99 9.25
CA LEU A 223 1.44 -7.26 9.47
C LEU A 223 1.17 -6.28 8.33
N PRO A 224 -0.06 -6.25 7.79
CA PRO A 224 -0.46 -5.25 6.83
C PRO A 224 -0.45 -3.86 7.48
N GLN A 225 -0.01 -2.85 6.73
CA GLN A 225 0.08 -1.49 7.23
C GLN A 225 -1.03 -0.61 6.67
N VAL A 226 -1.43 0.39 7.43
CA VAL A 226 -2.36 1.43 6.94
C VAL A 226 -1.70 2.16 5.78
N LEU A 227 -2.46 2.37 4.70
CA LEU A 227 -2.04 2.93 3.41
C LEU A 227 -1.22 1.98 2.52
N ASP A 228 -1.04 0.70 2.90
CA ASP A 228 -0.57 -0.27 1.93
C ASP A 228 -1.56 -0.37 0.78
N SER A 229 -1.06 -0.28 -0.46
CA SER A 229 -1.88 -0.59 -1.63
C SER A 229 -2.14 -2.10 -1.66
N ALA A 230 -3.36 -2.46 -1.99
CA ALA A 230 -3.79 -3.85 -2.01
C ALA A 230 -4.78 -4.12 -3.15
N VAL A 231 -4.95 -5.39 -3.47
CA VAL A 231 -5.95 -5.84 -4.44
C VAL A 231 -6.85 -6.85 -3.77
N LEU A 232 -8.15 -6.64 -3.85
CA LEU A 232 -9.15 -7.56 -3.35
C LEU A 232 -9.72 -8.38 -4.51
N ASP A 233 -9.45 -9.68 -4.50
CA ASP A 233 -10.06 -10.64 -5.41
C ASP A 233 -11.34 -11.19 -4.75
N LEU A 234 -12.49 -10.97 -5.38
CA LEU A 234 -13.79 -11.49 -4.95
C LEU A 234 -14.14 -12.71 -5.78
N GLU A 235 -14.30 -13.86 -5.15
CA GLU A 235 -14.73 -15.10 -5.80
C GLU A 235 -16.25 -15.14 -5.91
N GLN A 236 -16.77 -15.43 -7.11
CA GLN A 236 -18.19 -15.62 -7.34
C GLN A 236 -18.50 -17.13 -7.33
N GLY A 237 -19.41 -17.56 -6.44
CA GLY A 237 -19.65 -18.96 -6.04
C GLY A 237 -20.09 -19.90 -7.12
N GLU A 238 -20.43 -19.68 -8.32
CA GLU A 238 -20.80 -20.69 -9.34
C GLU A 238 -20.28 -20.42 -10.75
N SER A 239 -19.92 -19.21 -11.07
CA SER A 239 -19.32 -18.83 -12.34
C SER A 239 -17.90 -18.33 -12.08
N ASN A 240 -16.94 -19.12 -12.19
CA ASN A 240 -15.47 -18.91 -12.08
C ASN A 240 -14.94 -17.49 -12.46
N GLU A 241 -15.77 -16.45 -12.32
CA GLU A 241 -15.45 -15.05 -12.54
C GLU A 241 -14.94 -14.44 -11.25
N THR A 242 -13.68 -14.01 -11.26
CA THR A 242 -13.06 -13.31 -10.15
C THR A 242 -13.03 -11.81 -10.45
N ALA A 243 -13.74 -11.02 -9.65
CA ALA A 243 -13.61 -9.57 -9.74
C ALA A 243 -12.40 -9.09 -8.95
N ARG A 244 -11.52 -8.37 -9.62
CA ARG A 244 -10.32 -7.82 -9.05
C ARG A 244 -10.47 -6.32 -8.82
N LEU A 245 -10.45 -5.89 -7.56
CA LEU A 245 -10.67 -4.52 -7.12
C LEU A 245 -9.39 -3.96 -6.52
N ASN A 246 -8.91 -2.85 -7.05
CA ASN A 246 -7.73 -2.15 -6.53
C ASN A 246 -8.15 -1.19 -5.41
N GLY A 247 -7.28 -1.05 -4.41
CA GLY A 247 -7.54 -0.19 -3.28
C GLY A 247 -6.36 -0.10 -2.31
N TYR A 248 -6.66 0.34 -1.11
CA TYR A 248 -5.67 0.47 -0.05
C TYR A 248 -6.29 0.14 1.31
N LEU A 249 -5.43 -0.19 2.26
CA LEU A 249 -5.83 -0.44 3.63
C LEU A 249 -6.04 0.90 4.36
N HIS A 250 -7.29 1.21 4.67
CA HIS A 250 -7.66 2.44 5.38
C HIS A 250 -7.44 2.33 6.88
N SER A 251 -7.73 1.16 7.45
CA SER A 251 -7.45 0.87 8.86
C SER A 251 -7.13 -0.60 9.05
N VAL A 252 -6.29 -0.88 10.04
CA VAL A 252 -5.94 -2.23 10.50
C VAL A 252 -6.08 -2.22 12.02
N ALA A 253 -6.88 -3.13 12.58
CA ALA A 253 -7.12 -3.27 13.99
C ALA A 253 -7.19 -4.75 14.40
N ALA A 254 -6.99 -5.05 15.67
CA ALA A 254 -7.25 -6.39 16.19
C ALA A 254 -8.76 -6.69 16.06
N PHE A 255 -9.12 -7.87 15.60
CA PHE A 255 -10.53 -8.27 15.47
C PHE A 255 -11.19 -8.47 16.85
N GLU A 256 -10.43 -9.04 17.77
CA GLU A 256 -10.81 -9.13 19.18
C GLU A 256 -10.08 -8.02 19.95
N GLN A 257 -10.68 -7.55 21.06
CA GLN A 257 -10.04 -6.55 21.94
C GLN A 257 -8.92 -7.16 22.80
N LYS A 258 -8.00 -7.88 22.13
CA LYS A 258 -6.83 -8.52 22.73
C LYS A 258 -5.58 -8.20 21.90
N PRO A 259 -4.44 -7.91 22.53
CA PRO A 259 -3.21 -7.56 21.80
C PRO A 259 -2.61 -8.77 21.04
N ASP A 260 -2.98 -9.98 21.39
CA ASP A 260 -2.56 -11.25 20.78
C ASP A 260 -3.63 -11.89 19.89
N SER A 261 -4.59 -11.11 19.39
CA SER A 261 -5.63 -11.59 18.49
C SER A 261 -5.03 -12.25 17.24
N ASP A 262 -5.46 -13.47 16.94
CA ASP A 262 -5.08 -14.21 15.72
C ASP A 262 -5.71 -13.65 14.46
N TRP A 263 -6.67 -12.75 14.61
CA TRP A 263 -7.43 -12.15 13.52
C TRP A 263 -7.35 -10.62 13.56
N LEU A 264 -7.23 -10.04 12.36
CA LEU A 264 -7.21 -8.60 12.15
C LEU A 264 -8.46 -8.19 11.37
N GLN A 265 -9.07 -7.10 11.80
CA GLN A 265 -10.07 -6.40 11.03
C GLN A 265 -9.38 -5.35 10.17
N VAL A 266 -9.67 -5.37 8.88
CA VAL A 266 -9.10 -4.47 7.89
C VAL A 266 -10.22 -3.74 7.17
N ILE A 267 -10.15 -2.42 7.08
CA ILE A 267 -11.00 -1.64 6.18
C ILE A 267 -10.21 -1.37 4.90
N PHE A 268 -10.69 -1.95 3.81
CA PHE A 268 -10.14 -1.80 2.47
C PHE A 268 -10.97 -0.79 1.70
N ARG A 269 -10.37 0.29 1.21
CA ARG A 269 -11.04 1.29 0.38
C ARG A 269 -10.72 1.09 -1.09
N PHE A 270 -11.77 1.09 -1.92
CA PHE A 270 -11.63 0.97 -3.36
C PHE A 270 -11.13 2.29 -3.96
N VAL A 271 -10.26 2.16 -4.96
CA VAL A 271 -9.79 3.27 -5.80
C VAL A 271 -10.21 3.11 -7.26
N ASP A 272 -10.73 1.94 -7.62
CA ASP A 272 -11.25 1.68 -8.95
C ASP A 272 -12.47 2.57 -9.24
N GLN A 273 -12.49 3.19 -10.43
CA GLN A 273 -13.61 3.96 -10.97
C GLN A 273 -14.21 3.28 -12.21
N ASP A 274 -13.77 2.06 -12.53
CA ASP A 274 -14.25 1.28 -13.66
C ASP A 274 -15.74 0.95 -13.49
N ALA A 275 -16.55 1.39 -14.46
CA ALA A 275 -18.00 1.20 -14.45
C ALA A 275 -18.40 -0.28 -14.41
N GLN A 276 -17.65 -1.19 -15.06
CA GLN A 276 -17.95 -2.63 -15.07
C GLN A 276 -17.70 -3.24 -13.68
N LYS A 277 -16.60 -2.86 -13.03
CA LYS A 277 -16.27 -3.31 -11.67
C LYS A 277 -17.28 -2.78 -10.65
N MET A 278 -17.72 -1.53 -10.81
CA MET A 278 -18.71 -0.92 -9.93
C MET A 278 -20.10 -1.53 -10.11
N ASP A 279 -20.51 -1.87 -11.35
CA ASP A 279 -21.74 -2.60 -11.61
C ASP A 279 -21.71 -4.01 -11.01
N TYR A 280 -20.59 -4.73 -11.18
CA TYR A 280 -20.37 -6.02 -10.52
C TYR A 280 -20.50 -5.93 -9.00
N LEU A 281 -19.83 -4.93 -8.39
CA LEU A 281 -19.87 -4.68 -6.95
C LEU A 281 -21.31 -4.39 -6.47
N SER A 282 -22.05 -3.57 -7.23
CA SER A 282 -23.46 -3.27 -6.96
C SER A 282 -24.33 -4.52 -6.95
N ARG A 283 -24.15 -5.42 -7.93
CA ARG A 283 -24.86 -6.71 -7.99
C ARG A 283 -24.51 -7.61 -6.81
N LEU A 284 -23.25 -7.66 -6.42
CA LEU A 284 -22.79 -8.47 -5.29
C LEU A 284 -23.39 -7.97 -3.97
N ILE A 285 -23.43 -6.64 -3.77
CA ILE A 285 -24.04 -6.01 -2.61
C ILE A 285 -25.56 -6.30 -2.57
N ALA A 286 -26.26 -6.17 -3.70
CA ALA A 286 -27.68 -6.42 -3.81
C ALA A 286 -28.03 -7.87 -3.47
N ARG A 287 -27.27 -8.86 -3.94
CA ARG A 287 -27.45 -10.29 -3.59
C ARG A 287 -27.24 -10.52 -2.09
N GLY A 288 -26.23 -9.90 -1.47
CA GLY A 288 -25.99 -10.02 -0.03
C GLY A 288 -27.07 -9.37 0.85
N THR A 289 -27.82 -8.40 0.32
CA THR A 289 -28.94 -7.75 1.02
C THR A 289 -30.23 -8.56 0.92
N ALA A 290 -30.44 -9.25 -0.21
CA ALA A 290 -31.65 -10.07 -0.44
C ALA A 290 -31.73 -11.29 0.51
N GLN A 291 -30.60 -11.82 0.99
CA GLN A 291 -30.59 -12.93 1.96
C GLN A 291 -31.03 -12.53 3.39
N LYS A 292 -31.20 -11.26 3.70
CA LYS A 292 -31.59 -10.78 5.04
C LYS A 292 -33.11 -10.65 5.26
N HIS A 293 -33.96 -10.85 4.25
CA HIS A 293 -35.41 -10.61 4.32
C HIS A 293 -36.28 -11.85 4.17
N PHE A 294 -35.74 -13.04 4.43
CA PHE A 294 -36.63 -14.21 4.55
C PHE A 294 -36.71 -14.62 6.03
N VAL A 295 -37.69 -14.09 6.74
CA VAL A 295 -38.23 -14.68 7.93
C VAL A 295 -39.48 -15.45 7.47
N PRO A 296 -39.47 -16.79 7.38
CA PRO A 296 -40.70 -17.52 7.28
C PRO A 296 -41.40 -17.43 8.63
N GLY A 297 -42.62 -16.98 8.51
CA GLY A 297 -43.68 -16.83 9.43
C GLY A 297 -43.77 -17.61 10.71
N ALA A 298 -44.48 -16.96 11.52
CA ALA A 298 -45.30 -17.32 12.63
C ALA A 298 -45.71 -18.79 12.71
#